data_b421a2eb33575c426e4955e1ea683a46
#
_entry.id   b421a2eb33575c426e4955e1ea683a46
#
_cell.length_a   1.000
_cell.length_b   1.000
_cell.length_c   1.000
_cell.angle_alpha   90.00
_cell.angle_beta   90.00
_cell.angle_gamma   90.00
#
_symmetry.space_group_name_H-M   'P 1'
#
loop_
_entity.id
_entity.type
_entity.pdbx_description
1 polymer ?
#
loop_
_entity_poly.entity_id
_entity_poly.type
_entity_poly.pdbx_seq_one_letter_code
_entity_poly.pdbx_strand_id
1 'polypeptide(L)'
;MEVYKDFRLSDKSLLREFKKNDNDMELEWHRDDADRLVHVLDGNGWQFQFDNMLPESIQPGDKIFIPSGQWHRLHAGEGKLSVYIQEGKDQNKDGENDFDDV
;
A
#
# COMPACT_ATOMS: atom_id res chain seq x y z
N MET A 1 -4.55 14.18 -12.93
CA MET A 1 -3.13 13.80 -12.81
C MET A 1 -3.01 12.55 -11.96
N GLU A 2 -2.26 11.59 -12.45
CA GLU A 2 -2.08 10.36 -11.71
C GLU A 2 -1.02 10.51 -10.65
N VAL A 3 -1.30 9.97 -9.49
CA VAL A 3 -0.41 10.03 -8.35
C VAL A 3 0.45 8.81 -8.29
N TYR A 4 -0.07 7.73 -8.79
CA TYR A 4 0.68 6.50 -8.86
C TYR A 4 0.40 5.82 -10.18
N LYS A 5 1.26 4.86 -10.50
CA LYS A 5 1.16 4.06 -11.70
C LYS A 5 1.23 2.61 -11.29
N ASP A 6 0.32 1.81 -11.82
CA ASP A 6 0.23 0.39 -11.50
C ASP A 6 0.71 -0.45 -12.66
N PHE A 7 1.45 -1.50 -12.32
CA PHE A 7 1.87 -2.52 -13.27
C PHE A 7 1.37 -3.85 -12.74
N ARG A 8 0.30 -4.35 -13.36
CA ARG A 8 -0.35 -5.57 -12.87
C ARG A 8 0.49 -6.77 -13.23
N LEU A 9 0.80 -7.62 -12.23
CA LEU A 9 1.60 -8.83 -12.42
C LEU A 9 0.75 -10.08 -12.49
N SER A 10 -0.37 -10.09 -11.77
CA SER A 10 -1.32 -11.20 -11.77
C SER A 10 -2.65 -10.60 -11.37
N ASP A 11 -3.69 -11.45 -11.26
CA ASP A 11 -4.98 -10.95 -10.81
C ASP A 11 -4.96 -10.56 -9.32
N LYS A 12 -3.90 -10.90 -8.59
CA LYS A 12 -3.81 -10.58 -7.16
C LYS A 12 -2.51 -9.90 -6.77
N SER A 13 -1.73 -9.44 -7.73
CA SER A 13 -0.48 -8.76 -7.39
C SER A 13 -0.14 -7.70 -8.40
N LEU A 14 0.53 -6.66 -7.93
CA LEU A 14 0.90 -5.55 -8.78
C LEU A 14 2.09 -4.81 -8.19
N LEU A 15 2.80 -4.12 -9.07
CA LEU A 15 3.76 -3.10 -8.67
C LEU A 15 3.08 -1.76 -8.74
N ARG A 16 3.34 -0.91 -7.78
CA ARG A 16 2.81 0.44 -7.76
C ARG A 16 3.92 1.43 -7.51
N GLU A 17 3.98 2.45 -8.35
CA GLU A 17 4.94 3.54 -8.18
C GLU A 17 4.18 4.79 -7.85
N PHE A 18 4.48 5.37 -6.69
CA PHE A 18 3.94 6.67 -6.30
C PHE A 18 4.94 7.74 -6.67
N LYS A 19 4.45 8.79 -7.26
CA LYS A 19 5.28 9.95 -7.57
C LYS A 19 5.08 10.99 -6.51
N LYS A 20 6.17 11.66 -6.14
CA LYS A 20 6.02 12.82 -5.28
C LYS A 20 5.33 13.90 -6.08
N ASN A 21 4.33 14.53 -5.49
CA ASN A 21 3.71 15.68 -6.11
C ASN A 21 3.27 16.66 -5.02
N ASP A 22 2.95 17.86 -5.44
CA ASP A 22 2.58 18.92 -4.52
C ASP A 22 1.13 18.84 -4.09
N ASN A 23 0.40 17.95 -4.69
CA ASN A 23 -1.02 17.77 -4.43
C ASN A 23 -1.20 16.45 -3.69
N ASP A 24 -1.58 16.48 -2.44
CA ASP A 24 -1.64 15.30 -1.59
C ASP A 24 -2.95 14.55 -1.68
N MET A 25 -3.74 14.78 -2.72
CA MET A 25 -5.08 14.17 -2.77
C MET A 25 -5.06 12.66 -2.65
N GLU A 26 -4.10 12.01 -3.28
CA GLU A 26 -4.04 10.56 -3.21
C GLU A 26 -3.36 10.07 -1.95
N LEU A 27 -2.91 10.97 -1.13
CA LEU A 27 -2.35 10.63 0.17
C LEU A 27 -3.38 10.81 1.27
N GLU A 28 -4.64 10.94 0.89
CA GLU A 28 -5.72 11.07 1.86
C GLU A 28 -6.08 9.72 2.46
N TRP A 29 -6.79 9.77 3.58
CA TRP A 29 -7.28 8.56 4.23
C TRP A 29 -8.14 7.75 3.27
N HIS A 30 -7.88 6.47 3.21
CA HIS A 30 -8.68 5.56 2.39
C HIS A 30 -8.62 4.16 2.98
N ARG A 31 -9.47 3.27 2.45
CA ARG A 31 -9.50 1.88 2.86
C ARG A 31 -9.73 1.02 1.63
N ASP A 32 -9.39 -0.24 1.74
CA ASP A 32 -9.48 -1.19 0.64
C ASP A 32 -10.44 -2.30 0.99
N ASP A 33 -11.01 -2.94 -0.05
CA ASP A 33 -11.99 -4.00 0.14
C ASP A 33 -11.34 -5.35 0.45
N ALA A 34 -10.09 -5.52 0.17
CA ALA A 34 -9.38 -6.78 0.38
C ALA A 34 -8.14 -6.53 1.22
N ASP A 35 -7.70 -7.60 1.90
CA ASP A 35 -6.42 -7.53 2.61
C ASP A 35 -5.30 -7.27 1.63
N ARG A 36 -4.27 -6.57 2.08
CA ARG A 36 -3.08 -6.30 1.25
C ARG A 36 -1.83 -6.53 2.06
N LEU A 37 -0.86 -7.16 1.42
CA LEU A 37 0.49 -7.23 1.96
C LEU A 37 1.37 -6.40 1.04
N VAL A 38 1.95 -5.35 1.61
CA VAL A 38 2.72 -4.38 0.86
C VAL A 38 4.20 -4.57 1.16
N HIS A 39 5.00 -4.76 0.12
CA HIS A 39 6.45 -4.88 0.22
C HIS A 39 7.05 -3.58 -0.30
N VAL A 40 7.79 -2.90 0.53
CA VAL A 40 8.46 -1.66 0.12
C VAL A 40 9.72 -2.02 -0.65
N LEU A 41 9.79 -1.58 -1.89
CA LEU A 41 10.92 -1.91 -2.77
C LEU A 41 11.93 -0.77 -2.85
N ASP A 42 11.45 0.46 -2.90
CA ASP A 42 12.31 1.62 -3.03
C ASP A 42 11.57 2.85 -2.53
N GLY A 43 12.29 3.76 -1.90
CA GLY A 43 11.68 4.97 -1.39
C GLY A 43 12.57 5.60 -0.32
N ASN A 44 12.42 6.91 -0.13
CA ASN A 44 13.21 7.65 0.84
C ASN A 44 12.34 8.67 1.55
N GLY A 45 12.24 8.54 2.86
CA GLY A 45 11.51 9.51 3.67
C GLY A 45 10.00 9.38 3.63
N TRP A 46 9.48 8.37 2.97
CA TRP A 46 8.04 8.14 2.96
C TRP A 46 7.60 7.56 4.29
N GLN A 47 6.35 7.85 4.68
CA GLN A 47 5.78 7.33 5.91
C GLN A 47 4.43 6.73 5.64
N PHE A 48 4.06 5.74 6.46
CA PHE A 48 2.76 5.08 6.38
C PHE A 48 2.03 5.27 7.70
N GLN A 49 0.72 5.44 7.65
CA GLN A 49 -0.07 5.68 8.85
C GLN A 49 -1.40 4.96 8.81
N PHE A 50 -1.66 4.13 9.82
CA PHE A 50 -3.02 3.68 10.11
C PHE A 50 -3.76 4.77 10.88
N ASP A 51 -5.09 4.76 10.80
CA ASP A 51 -5.90 5.81 11.38
C ASP A 51 -5.85 5.86 12.90
N ASN A 52 -5.43 4.77 13.54
CA ASN A 52 -5.35 4.71 15.00
C ASN A 52 -3.90 4.79 15.49
N MET A 53 -2.97 5.20 14.65
CA MET A 53 -1.56 5.21 15.00
C MET A 53 -0.87 6.44 14.44
N LEU A 54 0.31 6.71 14.94
CA LEU A 54 1.15 7.76 14.40
C LEU A 54 1.82 7.30 13.12
N PRO A 55 2.22 8.25 12.25
CA PRO A 55 2.96 7.87 11.04
C PRO A 55 4.27 7.18 11.39
N GLU A 56 4.62 6.18 10.58
CA GLU A 56 5.88 5.47 10.74
C GLU A 56 6.67 5.52 9.45
N SER A 57 7.97 5.71 9.58
CA SER A 57 8.86 5.69 8.41
C SER A 57 8.90 4.31 7.81
N ILE A 58 8.92 4.25 6.48
CA ILE A 58 9.04 2.99 5.76
C ILE A 58 10.31 3.02 4.93
N GLN A 59 10.93 1.84 4.76
CA GLN A 59 12.19 1.69 4.06
C GLN A 59 12.14 0.46 3.18
N PRO A 60 13.00 0.40 2.15
CA PRO A 60 13.09 -0.81 1.34
C PRO A 60 13.31 -2.04 2.21
N GLY A 61 12.55 -3.08 1.92
CA GLY A 61 12.58 -4.31 2.70
C GLY A 61 11.48 -4.42 3.74
N ASP A 62 10.80 -3.33 4.05
CA ASP A 62 9.69 -3.38 5.00
C ASP A 62 8.47 -4.04 4.36
N LYS A 63 7.69 -4.70 5.21
CA LYS A 63 6.42 -5.29 4.81
C LYS A 63 5.34 -4.74 5.71
N ILE A 64 4.21 -4.39 5.11
CA ILE A 64 3.08 -3.83 5.83
C ILE A 64 1.84 -4.64 5.47
N PHE A 65 1.18 -5.18 6.50
CA PHE A 65 -0.08 -5.85 6.28
C PHE A 65 -1.21 -4.88 6.55
N ILE A 66 -2.08 -4.70 5.58
CA ILE A 66 -3.22 -3.77 5.68
C ILE A 66 -4.50 -4.59 5.60
N PRO A 67 -5.18 -4.77 6.73
CA PRO A 67 -6.44 -5.52 6.72
C PRO A 67 -7.50 -4.81 5.89
N SER A 68 -8.37 -5.59 5.31
CA SER A 68 -9.54 -5.07 4.61
C SER A 68 -10.30 -4.10 5.52
N GLY A 69 -10.68 -2.96 4.98
CA GLY A 69 -11.48 -1.99 5.71
C GLY A 69 -10.71 -1.08 6.65
N GLN A 70 -9.42 -1.29 6.82
CA GLN A 70 -8.61 -0.48 7.72
C GLN A 70 -8.21 0.82 7.04
N TRP A 71 -8.59 1.94 7.63
CA TRP A 71 -8.22 3.25 7.10
C TRP A 71 -6.72 3.50 7.25
N HIS A 72 -6.12 4.03 6.22
CA HIS A 72 -4.67 4.29 6.20
C HIS A 72 -4.34 5.35 5.16
N ARG A 73 -3.10 5.83 5.22
CA ARG A 73 -2.60 6.77 4.22
C ARG A 73 -1.08 6.78 4.20
N LEU A 74 -0.52 7.38 3.16
CA LEU A 74 0.91 7.63 3.05
C LEU A 74 1.18 9.12 3.27
N HIS A 75 2.40 9.40 3.72
CA HIS A 75 2.94 10.75 3.73
C HIS A 75 4.14 10.76 2.79
N ALA A 76 4.14 11.68 1.85
CA ALA A 76 5.16 11.70 0.79
C ALA A 76 6.54 12.00 1.36
N GLY A 77 7.52 11.31 0.81
CA GLY A 77 8.91 11.57 1.09
C GLY A 77 9.57 12.26 -0.09
N GLU A 78 10.77 11.83 -0.41
CA GLU A 78 11.55 12.37 -1.49
C GLU A 78 11.56 11.40 -2.66
N GLY A 79 11.31 11.91 -3.87
CA GLY A 79 11.30 11.07 -5.04
C GLY A 79 10.15 10.09 -5.06
N LYS A 80 10.37 8.96 -5.71
CA LYS A 80 9.35 7.95 -5.89
C LYS A 80 9.30 6.98 -4.72
N LEU A 81 8.14 6.36 -4.56
CA LEU A 81 7.99 5.19 -3.71
C LEU A 81 7.53 4.04 -4.59
N SER A 82 8.23 2.92 -4.54
CA SER A 82 7.87 1.72 -5.29
C SER A 82 7.52 0.61 -4.32
N VAL A 83 6.38 -0.03 -4.53
CA VAL A 83 5.92 -1.11 -3.67
C VAL A 83 5.41 -2.26 -4.52
N TYR A 84 5.48 -3.46 -3.95
CA TYR A 84 4.87 -4.64 -4.51
C TYR A 84 3.70 -5.01 -3.61
N ILE A 85 2.51 -5.13 -4.19
CA ILE A 85 1.28 -5.35 -3.43
C ILE A 85 0.72 -6.70 -3.78
N GLN A 86 0.47 -7.51 -2.75
CA GLN A 86 -0.27 -8.76 -2.88
C GLN A 86 -1.64 -8.54 -2.28
N GLU A 87 -2.68 -8.87 -3.02
CA GLU A 87 -4.06 -8.68 -2.59
C GLU A 87 -4.64 -10.01 -2.17
N GLY A 88 -5.30 -10.03 -1.03
CA GLY A 88 -5.98 -11.20 -0.55
C GLY A 88 -7.39 -11.28 -1.10
N LYS A 89 -8.15 -12.20 -0.55
CA LYS A 89 -9.53 -12.35 -0.94
C LYS A 89 -10.39 -11.29 -0.31
N ASP A 90 -11.49 -10.98 -0.99
CA ASP A 90 -12.53 -10.14 -0.44
C ASP A 90 -13.05 -10.78 0.85
N GLN A 91 -13.18 -9.97 1.90
CA GLN A 91 -13.64 -10.44 3.19
C GLN A 91 -15.04 -11.03 3.14
N ASN A 92 -15.81 -10.70 2.14
CA ASN A 92 -17.16 -11.19 2.01
C ASN A 92 -17.24 -12.61 1.48
N LYS A 93 -16.12 -13.23 1.15
CA LYS A 93 -16.16 -14.55 0.54
C LYS A 93 -16.04 -15.63 1.59
N ASP A 94 -14.87 -16.19 1.80
CA ASP A 94 -14.77 -17.34 2.68
C ASP A 94 -13.83 -17.15 3.84
N GLY A 95 -13.20 -16.02 3.94
CA GLY A 95 -12.33 -15.75 5.07
C GLY A 95 -10.96 -16.36 4.99
N GLU A 96 -10.63 -17.00 3.90
CA GLU A 96 -9.28 -17.53 3.75
C GLU A 96 -8.28 -16.42 3.54
N ASN A 97 -7.08 -16.64 4.04
CA ASN A 97 -5.99 -15.71 3.86
C ASN A 97 -5.10 -16.21 2.74
N ASP A 98 -5.13 -15.52 1.60
CA ASP A 98 -4.37 -15.93 0.43
C ASP A 98 -2.88 -15.77 0.61
N PHE A 99 -2.45 -15.03 1.60
CA PHE A 99 -1.03 -14.78 1.80
C PHE A 99 -0.32 -15.97 2.42
N ASP A 100 -1.07 -16.92 2.95
CA ASP A 100 -0.48 -18.08 3.61
C ASP A 100 0.28 -18.96 2.66
N ASP A 101 -0.02 -18.89 1.39
CA ASP A 101 0.57 -19.76 0.39
C ASP A 101 1.71 -19.15 -0.37
N VAL A 102 2.16 -18.03 0.05
CA VAL A 102 3.20 -17.29 -0.66
C VAL A 102 4.57 -17.73 -0.24
#